data_a9764921a870ec3688b29ca3d694fcd4
#
_entry.id   a9764921a870ec3688b29ca3d694fcd4
#
_cell.length_a   1.000
_cell.length_b   1.000
_cell.length_c   1.000
_cell.angle_alpha   90.00
_cell.angle_beta   90.00
_cell.angle_gamma   90.00
#
_symmetry.space_group_name_H-M   'P 1'
#
loop_
_entity.id
_entity.type
_entity.pdbx_description
1 polymer ?
#
loop_
_entity_poly.entity_id
_entity_poly.type
_entity_poly.pdbx_seq_one_letter_code
_entity_poly.pdbx_strand_id
1 'polypeptide(L)'
;FEKEESKIFDDVVVNSFGVSHDAANPQFYTFECEGKRVSILTDTGYVSDKMIDYVKDSHTIVYESNHEENVLLSGPYPWVTKQRILSDKGHLSNNDSANYLTKIVGDNTKNVFLAHLSEQNNTKELARMSADMTLKNKDIDCVLEGNNSIDCNNKIVIMDTDPVIPTKLLEI
;
A
#
# COMPACT_ATOMS: atom_id res chain seq x y z
N PHE A 1 -17.82 11.79 0.43
CA PHE A 1 -18.13 10.51 -0.25
C PHE A 1 -18.82 9.57 0.72
N GLU A 2 -19.86 8.91 0.23
CA GLU A 2 -20.41 7.70 0.85
C GLU A 2 -19.57 6.49 0.43
N LYS A 3 -19.70 5.37 1.15
CA LYS A 3 -19.01 4.13 0.74
C LYS A 3 -19.58 3.61 -0.58
N GLU A 4 -18.71 3.17 -1.48
CA GLU A 4 -19.05 2.68 -2.82
C GLU A 4 -19.70 3.78 -3.71
N GLU A 5 -19.28 5.02 -3.52
CA GLU A 5 -19.70 6.16 -4.33
C GLU A 5 -18.66 6.46 -5.42
N SER A 6 -19.15 6.84 -6.61
CA SER A 6 -18.34 7.31 -7.73
C SER A 6 -18.71 8.75 -8.06
N LYS A 7 -17.71 9.62 -8.20
CA LYS A 7 -17.88 11.02 -8.65
C LYS A 7 -16.91 11.34 -9.76
N ILE A 8 -17.32 12.24 -10.66
CA ILE A 8 -16.49 12.72 -11.75
C ILE A 8 -16.11 14.16 -11.46
N PHE A 9 -14.82 14.44 -11.52
CA PHE A 9 -14.25 15.79 -11.40
C PHE A 9 -13.44 16.07 -12.67
N ASP A 10 -13.99 16.87 -13.54
CA ASP A 10 -13.49 17.12 -14.90
C ASP A 10 -13.31 15.79 -15.66
N ASP A 11 -12.09 15.33 -15.86
CA ASP A 11 -11.71 14.11 -16.56
C ASP A 11 -11.31 12.94 -15.60
N VAL A 12 -11.34 13.19 -14.29
CA VAL A 12 -10.96 12.21 -13.28
C VAL A 12 -12.20 11.57 -12.67
N VAL A 13 -12.30 10.24 -12.74
CA VAL A 13 -13.29 9.45 -12.01
C VAL A 13 -12.70 9.06 -10.66
N VAL A 14 -13.37 9.45 -9.58
CA VAL A 14 -12.98 9.12 -8.21
C VAL A 14 -13.98 8.14 -7.63
N ASN A 15 -13.50 6.96 -7.20
CA ASN A 15 -14.33 5.97 -6.53
C ASN A 15 -13.87 5.83 -5.07
N SER A 16 -14.84 5.68 -4.16
CA SER A 16 -14.60 5.44 -2.74
C SER A 16 -15.09 4.05 -2.33
N PHE A 17 -14.34 3.39 -1.45
CA PHE A 17 -14.66 2.06 -0.96
C PHE A 17 -14.37 1.95 0.54
N GLY A 18 -15.15 1.12 1.25
CA GLY A 18 -14.92 0.92 2.67
C GLY A 18 -13.67 0.09 2.97
N VAL A 19 -12.93 0.46 4.02
CA VAL A 19 -11.84 -0.35 4.58
C VAL A 19 -12.20 -0.85 5.97
N SER A 20 -11.43 -1.81 6.48
CA SER A 20 -11.55 -2.32 7.84
C SER A 20 -10.61 -1.55 8.78
N HIS A 21 -11.15 -0.52 9.41
CA HIS A 21 -10.40 0.30 10.38
C HIS A 21 -11.32 0.79 11.50
N ASP A 22 -10.75 1.16 12.64
CA ASP A 22 -11.48 1.63 13.83
C ASP A 22 -11.82 3.13 13.80
N ALA A 23 -12.21 3.63 12.63
CA ALA A 23 -12.68 5.00 12.40
C ALA A 23 -14.19 5.03 12.10
N ALA A 24 -14.79 6.22 12.17
CA ALA A 24 -16.25 6.39 11.99
C ALA A 24 -16.76 6.00 10.60
N ASN A 25 -16.03 6.33 9.54
CA ASN A 25 -16.36 5.98 8.15
C ASN A 25 -15.07 5.83 7.32
N PRO A 26 -14.26 4.78 7.61
CA PRO A 26 -12.99 4.62 6.94
C PRO A 26 -13.19 4.19 5.49
N GLN A 27 -12.47 4.85 4.59
CA GLN A 27 -12.58 4.62 3.15
C GLN A 27 -11.21 4.69 2.48
N PHE A 28 -11.05 3.96 1.38
CA PHE A 28 -9.96 4.13 0.44
C PHE A 28 -10.49 4.62 -0.92
N TYR A 29 -9.59 5.04 -1.78
CA TYR A 29 -9.97 5.71 -3.03
C TYR A 29 -9.19 5.16 -4.22
N THR A 30 -9.88 5.13 -5.37
CA THR A 30 -9.24 5.00 -6.68
C THR A 30 -9.52 6.23 -7.53
N PHE A 31 -8.55 6.61 -8.33
CA PHE A 31 -8.60 7.75 -9.25
C PHE A 31 -8.30 7.22 -10.66
N GLU A 32 -9.19 7.47 -11.59
CA GLU A 32 -9.05 6.99 -12.97
C GLU A 32 -9.11 8.16 -13.94
N CYS A 33 -8.10 8.25 -14.80
CA CYS A 33 -8.01 9.23 -15.87
C CYS A 33 -7.24 8.64 -17.05
N GLU A 34 -7.68 8.87 -18.28
CA GLU A 34 -7.02 8.43 -19.52
C GLU A 34 -6.63 6.93 -19.53
N GLY A 35 -7.45 6.08 -18.92
CA GLY A 35 -7.23 4.64 -18.84
C GLY A 35 -6.17 4.20 -17.82
N LYS A 36 -5.64 5.11 -17.02
CA LYS A 36 -4.73 4.83 -15.91
C LYS A 36 -5.46 4.96 -14.57
N ARG A 37 -5.11 4.09 -13.63
CA ARG A 37 -5.68 4.09 -12.28
C ARG A 37 -4.59 4.29 -11.24
N VAL A 38 -4.84 5.20 -10.30
CA VAL A 38 -4.10 5.35 -9.05
C VAL A 38 -5.01 4.87 -7.91
N SER A 39 -4.51 3.99 -7.05
CA SER A 39 -5.23 3.51 -5.87
C SER A 39 -4.49 3.89 -4.61
N ILE A 40 -5.22 4.37 -3.58
CA ILE A 40 -4.68 4.72 -2.27
C ILE A 40 -5.41 3.86 -1.24
N LEU A 41 -4.74 2.85 -0.69
CA LEU A 41 -5.27 1.92 0.30
C LEU A 41 -4.39 1.92 1.54
N THR A 42 -4.78 2.67 2.54
CA THR A 42 -4.14 2.77 3.86
C THR A 42 -5.18 2.61 4.98
N ASP A 43 -4.72 2.50 6.21
CA ASP A 43 -5.58 2.38 7.39
C ASP A 43 -6.51 1.16 7.30
N THR A 44 -5.93 -0.02 7.14
CA THR A 44 -6.69 -1.26 7.11
C THR A 44 -5.99 -2.41 7.83
N GLY A 45 -6.72 -3.17 8.63
CA GLY A 45 -6.19 -4.33 9.33
C GLY A 45 -6.13 -5.60 8.47
N TYR A 46 -6.86 -5.64 7.37
CA TYR A 46 -6.80 -6.73 6.37
C TYR A 46 -7.32 -6.25 5.01
N VAL A 47 -7.00 -7.00 3.96
CA VAL A 47 -7.50 -6.73 2.60
C VAL A 47 -8.41 -7.88 2.16
N SER A 48 -9.70 -7.59 1.98
CA SER A 48 -10.66 -8.56 1.48
C SER A 48 -10.53 -8.77 -0.02
N ASP A 49 -11.07 -9.88 -0.54
CA ASP A 49 -11.08 -10.16 -1.99
C ASP A 49 -11.81 -9.03 -2.76
N LYS A 50 -12.88 -8.47 -2.20
CA LYS A 50 -13.59 -7.32 -2.77
C LYS A 50 -12.69 -6.08 -2.86
N MET A 51 -11.87 -5.81 -1.85
CA MET A 51 -10.90 -4.70 -1.89
C MET A 51 -9.81 -4.95 -2.94
N ILE A 52 -9.34 -6.20 -3.04
CA ILE A 52 -8.39 -6.60 -4.10
C ILE A 52 -8.96 -6.29 -5.48
N ASP A 53 -10.21 -6.68 -5.76
CA ASP A 53 -10.87 -6.47 -7.05
C ASP A 53 -10.93 -4.97 -7.44
N TYR A 54 -11.10 -4.07 -6.46
CA TYR A 54 -11.13 -2.62 -6.70
C TYR A 54 -9.75 -2.03 -7.05
N VAL A 55 -8.68 -2.53 -6.42
CA VAL A 55 -7.33 -1.94 -6.57
C VAL A 55 -6.44 -2.73 -7.53
N LYS A 56 -6.84 -3.97 -7.88
CA LYS A 56 -6.05 -4.86 -8.71
C LYS A 56 -5.63 -4.21 -10.02
N ASP A 57 -4.36 -4.45 -10.38
CA ASP A 57 -3.77 -3.99 -11.64
C ASP A 57 -3.83 -2.47 -11.86
N SER A 58 -3.91 -1.70 -10.76
CA SER A 58 -3.76 -0.25 -10.83
C SER A 58 -2.36 0.13 -11.31
N HIS A 59 -2.26 1.17 -12.14
CA HIS A 59 -0.99 1.66 -12.67
C HIS A 59 -0.04 2.12 -11.55
N THR A 60 -0.60 2.79 -10.54
CA THR A 60 0.13 3.24 -9.37
C THR A 60 -0.67 2.90 -8.10
N ILE A 61 0.00 2.33 -7.11
CA ILE A 61 -0.61 1.88 -5.86
C ILE A 61 0.12 2.55 -4.70
N VAL A 62 -0.60 3.33 -3.90
CA VAL A 62 -0.14 3.80 -2.57
C VAL A 62 -0.74 2.85 -1.55
N TYR A 63 0.12 2.10 -0.87
CA TYR A 63 -0.30 0.92 -0.13
C TYR A 63 0.31 0.85 1.27
N GLU A 64 -0.51 0.50 2.26
CA GLU A 64 -0.05 0.42 3.64
C GLU A 64 1.00 -0.68 3.85
N SER A 65 2.09 -0.34 4.57
CA SER A 65 3.08 -1.25 5.13
C SER A 65 3.48 -0.71 6.51
N ASN A 66 2.58 -0.89 7.50
CA ASN A 66 2.63 -0.10 8.71
C ASN A 66 3.74 -0.52 9.66
N HIS A 67 3.85 -1.80 10.00
CA HIS A 67 4.76 -2.23 11.07
C HIS A 67 5.45 -3.57 10.76
N GLU A 68 6.63 -3.74 11.35
CA GLU A 68 7.30 -5.02 11.48
C GLU A 68 6.83 -5.70 12.77
N GLU A 69 6.25 -6.90 12.68
CA GLU A 69 5.61 -7.58 13.82
C GLU A 69 6.55 -7.77 15.00
N ASN A 70 7.79 -8.21 14.76
CA ASN A 70 8.77 -8.44 15.82
C ASN A 70 9.19 -7.14 16.53
N VAL A 71 9.29 -6.04 15.78
CA VAL A 71 9.59 -4.72 16.32
C VAL A 71 8.43 -4.22 17.17
N LEU A 72 7.19 -4.35 16.67
CA LEU A 72 5.99 -4.00 17.42
C LEU A 72 5.87 -4.82 18.71
N LEU A 73 6.03 -6.13 18.66
CA LEU A 73 5.87 -7.02 19.81
C LEU A 73 6.94 -6.77 20.88
N SER A 74 8.18 -6.50 20.49
CA SER A 74 9.28 -6.18 21.42
C SER A 74 9.32 -4.71 21.85
N GLY A 75 8.62 -3.83 21.14
CA GLY A 75 8.62 -2.39 21.36
C GLY A 75 7.94 -1.94 22.65
N PRO A 76 8.00 -0.63 22.98
CA PRO A 76 7.55 -0.10 24.25
C PRO A 76 6.03 0.08 24.39
N TYR A 77 5.24 -0.14 23.33
CA TYR A 77 3.80 0.08 23.37
C TYR A 77 3.11 -0.85 24.40
N PRO A 78 2.09 -0.34 25.12
CA PRO A 78 1.24 -1.17 25.97
C PRO A 78 0.60 -2.31 25.17
N TRP A 79 0.38 -3.46 25.81
CA TRP A 79 -0.18 -4.63 25.15
C TRP A 79 -1.52 -4.35 24.44
N VAL A 80 -2.39 -3.55 25.06
CA VAL A 80 -3.68 -3.16 24.45
C VAL A 80 -3.50 -2.43 23.13
N THR A 81 -2.48 -1.55 23.04
CA THR A 81 -2.15 -0.84 21.79
C THR A 81 -1.62 -1.81 20.73
N LYS A 82 -0.76 -2.76 21.13
CA LYS A 82 -0.26 -3.80 20.22
C LYS A 82 -1.40 -4.66 19.67
N GLN A 83 -2.31 -5.11 20.53
CA GLN A 83 -3.48 -5.88 20.12
C GLN A 83 -4.39 -5.10 19.16
N ARG A 84 -4.59 -3.81 19.39
CA ARG A 84 -5.35 -2.95 18.48
C ARG A 84 -4.69 -2.86 17.11
N ILE A 85 -3.38 -2.62 17.05
CA ILE A 85 -2.62 -2.54 15.79
C ILE A 85 -2.69 -3.86 15.00
N LEU A 86 -2.55 -4.99 15.68
CA LEU A 86 -2.57 -6.35 15.10
C LEU A 86 -3.99 -6.86 14.77
N SER A 87 -5.05 -6.11 15.08
CA SER A 87 -6.42 -6.57 14.85
C SER A 87 -6.87 -6.31 13.41
N ASP A 88 -7.97 -6.97 13.00
CA ASP A 88 -8.62 -6.75 11.71
C ASP A 88 -9.05 -5.29 11.45
N LYS A 89 -9.08 -4.47 12.49
CA LYS A 89 -9.39 -3.03 12.43
C LYS A 89 -8.17 -2.14 12.70
N GLY A 90 -6.99 -2.75 12.80
CA GLY A 90 -5.72 -2.07 13.01
C GLY A 90 -5.04 -1.72 11.69
N HIS A 91 -3.83 -2.23 11.51
CA HIS A 91 -2.96 -1.90 10.38
C HIS A 91 -2.28 -3.15 9.83
N LEU A 92 -1.93 -3.12 8.55
CA LEU A 92 -1.18 -4.20 7.91
C LEU A 92 0.26 -4.25 8.41
N SER A 93 0.71 -5.46 8.78
CA SER A 93 2.14 -5.72 8.95
C SER A 93 2.86 -5.67 7.60
N ASN A 94 4.20 -5.53 7.60
CA ASN A 94 5.00 -5.61 6.38
C ASN A 94 4.78 -6.93 5.64
N ASN A 95 4.65 -8.02 6.38
CA ASN A 95 4.44 -9.36 5.83
C ASN A 95 3.05 -9.51 5.20
N ASP A 96 1.98 -9.09 5.88
CA ASP A 96 0.63 -9.13 5.32
C ASP A 96 0.49 -8.22 4.12
N SER A 97 1.03 -7.00 4.21
CA SER A 97 1.11 -6.05 3.10
C SER A 97 1.74 -6.69 1.87
N ALA A 98 2.93 -7.27 2.01
CA ALA A 98 3.65 -7.90 0.92
C ALA A 98 2.88 -9.10 0.32
N ASN A 99 2.23 -9.92 1.17
CA ASN A 99 1.43 -11.06 0.71
C ASN A 99 0.19 -10.62 -0.08
N TYR A 100 -0.54 -9.61 0.37
CA TYR A 100 -1.68 -9.08 -0.40
C TYR A 100 -1.22 -8.39 -1.68
N LEU A 101 -0.08 -7.69 -1.64
CA LEU A 101 0.48 -7.01 -2.80
C LEU A 101 0.70 -7.98 -3.98
N THR A 102 1.09 -9.24 -3.74
CA THR A 102 1.22 -10.26 -4.79
C THR A 102 -0.08 -10.57 -5.54
N LYS A 103 -1.24 -10.24 -4.95
CA LYS A 103 -2.57 -10.43 -5.57
C LYS A 103 -3.09 -9.16 -6.23
N ILE A 104 -2.55 -8.01 -5.82
CA ILE A 104 -2.99 -6.68 -6.25
C ILE A 104 -2.26 -6.23 -7.50
N VAL A 105 -0.94 -6.45 -7.58
CA VAL A 105 -0.14 -6.06 -8.75
C VAL A 105 -0.50 -6.89 -9.98
N GLY A 106 -0.38 -6.29 -11.16
CA GLY A 106 -0.65 -6.92 -12.44
C GLY A 106 0.20 -6.30 -13.56
N ASP A 107 -0.13 -6.60 -14.81
CA ASP A 107 0.67 -6.21 -16.00
C ASP A 107 0.72 -4.69 -16.21
N ASN A 108 -0.34 -3.98 -15.78
CA ASN A 108 -0.41 -2.52 -15.87
C ASN A 108 0.29 -1.82 -14.70
N THR A 109 0.60 -2.54 -13.61
CA THR A 109 1.22 -1.94 -12.41
C THR A 109 2.66 -1.54 -12.70
N LYS A 110 2.98 -0.25 -12.49
CA LYS A 110 4.33 0.31 -12.68
C LYS A 110 4.93 0.78 -11.37
N ASN A 111 4.13 1.32 -10.45
CA ASN A 111 4.61 1.97 -9.24
C ASN A 111 3.87 1.48 -8.02
N VAL A 112 4.61 1.14 -6.96
CA VAL A 112 4.08 0.82 -5.64
C VAL A 112 4.78 1.72 -4.62
N PHE A 113 4.00 2.55 -3.93
CA PHE A 113 4.46 3.34 -2.80
C PHE A 113 4.07 2.65 -1.51
N LEU A 114 5.04 2.18 -0.74
CA LEU A 114 4.83 1.71 0.61
C LEU A 114 4.61 2.93 1.51
N ALA A 115 3.44 3.00 2.11
CA ALA A 115 2.97 4.18 2.83
C ALA A 115 2.51 3.84 4.25
N HIS A 116 2.23 4.88 5.03
CA HIS A 116 1.72 4.76 6.40
C HIS A 116 2.63 3.94 7.31
N LEU A 117 3.95 4.07 7.13
CA LEU A 117 4.96 3.39 7.93
C LEU A 117 4.98 3.95 9.35
N SER A 118 4.95 3.07 10.34
CA SER A 118 5.08 3.46 11.75
C SER A 118 6.49 3.95 12.05
N GLU A 119 6.63 5.15 12.57
CA GLU A 119 7.94 5.71 12.98
C GLU A 119 8.64 4.92 14.10
N GLN A 120 7.87 4.20 14.92
CA GLN A 120 8.40 3.46 16.07
C GLN A 120 8.50 1.96 15.85
N ASN A 121 7.69 1.41 14.96
CA ASN A 121 7.58 -0.04 14.79
C ASN A 121 7.92 -0.49 13.37
N ASN A 122 8.55 0.37 12.57
CA ASN A 122 8.98 0.04 11.21
C ASN A 122 10.23 0.81 10.82
N THR A 123 10.82 0.41 9.70
CA THR A 123 11.77 1.22 8.92
C THR A 123 11.47 1.06 7.44
N LYS A 124 11.92 2.02 6.63
CA LYS A 124 11.79 1.97 5.17
C LYS A 124 12.45 0.71 4.59
N GLU A 125 13.60 0.32 5.14
CA GLU A 125 14.37 -0.86 4.72
C GLU A 125 13.60 -2.14 4.98
N LEU A 126 12.98 -2.30 6.16
CA LEU A 126 12.19 -3.49 6.50
C LEU A 126 10.96 -3.62 5.60
N ALA A 127 10.23 -2.54 5.39
CA ALA A 127 9.07 -2.51 4.50
C ALA A 127 9.44 -2.88 3.05
N ARG A 128 10.49 -2.24 2.50
CA ARG A 128 11.02 -2.52 1.16
C ARG A 128 11.51 -3.96 1.00
N MET A 129 12.26 -4.46 1.98
CA MET A 129 12.79 -5.82 1.94
C MET A 129 11.66 -6.86 1.95
N SER A 130 10.64 -6.66 2.77
CA SER A 130 9.48 -7.55 2.83
C SER A 130 8.75 -7.60 1.50
N ALA A 131 8.46 -6.45 0.89
CA ALA A 131 7.80 -6.36 -0.41
C ALA A 131 8.66 -7.00 -1.53
N ASP A 132 9.94 -6.63 -1.64
CA ASP A 132 10.86 -7.12 -2.68
C ASP A 132 11.02 -8.64 -2.63
N MET A 133 11.29 -9.19 -1.44
CA MET A 133 11.47 -10.64 -1.26
C MET A 133 10.19 -11.41 -1.59
N THR A 134 9.04 -10.92 -1.13
CA THR A 134 7.76 -11.62 -1.32
C THR A 134 7.32 -11.60 -2.78
N LEU A 135 7.45 -10.48 -3.48
CA LEU A 135 7.15 -10.37 -4.91
C LEU A 135 8.07 -11.27 -5.74
N LYS A 136 9.38 -11.24 -5.51
CA LYS A 136 10.36 -12.09 -6.20
C LYS A 136 10.13 -13.58 -5.96
N ASN A 137 9.72 -13.98 -4.76
CA ASN A 137 9.36 -15.37 -4.46
C ASN A 137 8.09 -15.84 -5.19
N LYS A 138 7.34 -14.93 -5.82
CA LYS A 138 6.17 -15.20 -6.66
C LYS A 138 6.45 -14.95 -8.13
N ASP A 139 7.73 -14.85 -8.52
CA ASP A 139 8.18 -14.56 -9.88
C ASP A 139 7.62 -13.23 -10.44
N ILE A 140 7.36 -12.25 -9.56
CA ILE A 140 6.92 -10.91 -9.94
C ILE A 140 8.15 -10.00 -9.99
N ASP A 141 8.46 -9.50 -11.18
CA ASP A 141 9.61 -8.62 -11.41
C ASP A 141 9.42 -7.25 -10.79
N CYS A 142 10.25 -6.92 -9.82
CA CYS A 142 10.26 -5.62 -9.15
C CYS A 142 11.67 -5.11 -8.90
N VAL A 143 11.79 -3.81 -8.67
CA VAL A 143 13.03 -3.12 -8.30
C VAL A 143 12.76 -2.11 -7.20
N LEU A 144 13.72 -1.93 -6.30
CA LEU A 144 13.66 -0.86 -5.29
C LEU A 144 14.17 0.45 -5.89
N GLU A 145 13.45 1.55 -5.63
CA GLU A 145 13.91 2.89 -6.01
C GLU A 145 15.32 3.16 -5.45
N GLY A 146 16.19 3.80 -6.25
CA GLY A 146 17.56 4.12 -5.86
C GLY A 146 18.61 3.08 -6.25
N ASN A 147 18.24 1.93 -6.76
CA ASN A 147 19.17 0.97 -7.36
C ASN A 147 19.56 1.41 -8.78
N ASN A 148 20.53 2.33 -8.87
CA ASN A 148 20.97 3.01 -10.09
C ASN A 148 21.53 2.12 -11.23
N SER A 149 21.57 0.82 -11.06
CA SER A 149 22.17 -0.13 -12.01
C SER A 149 21.16 -1.09 -12.66
N ILE A 150 19.88 -0.94 -12.41
CA ILE A 150 18.84 -1.87 -12.90
C ILE A 150 18.02 -1.18 -13.95
N ASP A 151 17.91 -1.81 -15.12
CA ASP A 151 16.94 -1.43 -16.15
C ASP A 151 15.52 -1.59 -15.59
N CYS A 152 14.85 -0.45 -15.35
CA CYS A 152 13.48 -0.42 -14.82
C CYS A 152 12.42 -0.68 -15.89
N ASN A 153 12.82 -0.94 -17.15
CA ASN A 153 11.88 -1.22 -18.23
C ASN A 153 11.04 -2.47 -17.90
N ASN A 154 9.74 -2.29 -17.86
CA ASN A 154 8.73 -3.31 -17.55
C ASN A 154 8.76 -3.93 -16.14
N LYS A 155 9.46 -3.33 -15.17
CA LYS A 155 9.46 -3.79 -13.78
C LYS A 155 8.63 -2.87 -12.90
N ILE A 156 8.04 -3.45 -11.86
CA ILE A 156 7.37 -2.66 -10.82
C ILE A 156 8.42 -1.94 -9.99
N VAL A 157 8.31 -0.63 -9.86
CA VAL A 157 9.19 0.18 -8.99
C VAL A 157 8.56 0.28 -7.62
N ILE A 158 9.26 -0.23 -6.60
CA ILE A 158 8.86 -0.12 -5.19
C ILE A 158 9.55 1.09 -4.58
N MET A 159 8.74 1.99 -4.05
CA MET A 159 9.13 3.22 -3.37
C MET A 159 8.59 3.23 -1.95
N ASP A 160 9.12 4.06 -1.08
CA ASP A 160 8.52 4.38 0.21
C ASP A 160 8.10 5.84 0.27
N THR A 161 7.15 6.12 1.15
CA THR A 161 6.76 7.49 1.47
C THR A 161 7.48 7.98 2.73
N ASP A 162 7.50 9.30 2.89
CA ASP A 162 8.06 9.96 4.06
C ASP A 162 7.01 10.91 4.64
N PRO A 163 6.81 10.98 5.97
CA PRO A 163 5.79 11.85 6.56
C PRO A 163 6.10 13.36 6.44
N VAL A 164 7.36 13.72 6.15
CA VAL A 164 7.84 15.11 6.14
C VAL A 164 8.34 15.53 4.75
N ILE A 165 9.02 14.62 4.04
CA ILE A 165 9.65 14.92 2.75
C ILE A 165 8.73 14.42 1.62
N PRO A 166 8.26 15.30 0.73
CA PRO A 166 7.43 14.86 -0.39
C PRO A 166 8.23 13.95 -1.34
N THR A 167 7.56 12.96 -1.91
CA THR A 167 8.12 12.15 -3.00
C THR A 167 8.36 13.00 -4.23
N LYS A 168 9.20 12.52 -5.14
CA LYS A 168 9.36 13.16 -6.46
C LYS A 168 8.02 13.15 -7.19
N LEU A 169 7.79 14.17 -8.01
CA LEU A 169 6.67 14.16 -8.94
C LEU A 169 6.79 12.95 -9.87
N LEU A 170 5.74 12.17 -9.96
CA LEU A 170 5.64 11.04 -10.87
C LEU A 170 4.59 11.39 -11.95
N GLU A 171 5.02 11.42 -13.19
CA GLU A 171 4.11 11.48 -14.34
C GLU A 171 3.66 10.05 -14.66
N ILE A 172 2.36 9.82 -14.72
CA ILE A 172 1.76 8.52 -14.95
C ILE A 172 0.96 8.50 -16.26
#